data_d1e46a28aff1e26fbe73cf3796280a1d
#
_entry.id   d1e46a28aff1e26fbe73cf3796280a1d
#
_cell.length_a   1.000
_cell.length_b   1.000
_cell.length_c   1.000
_cell.angle_alpha   90.00
_cell.angle_beta   90.00
_cell.angle_gamma   90.00
#
_symmetry.space_group_name_H-M   'P 1'
#
loop_
_entity.id
_entity.type
_entity.pdbx_description
1 polymer ?
#
loop_
_entity_poly.entity_id
_entity_poly.type
_entity_poly.pdbx_seq_one_letter_code
_entity_poly.pdbx_strand_id
1 'polypeptide(L)'
;TETLPFDERTLVFKVGGKMFCLVDLLEFGGCGMKCAPDRIPELRATYEGVTTGPYLNPKHWNSVHPEPFGDVPWAEFLNLVDHSYDLVWQGLTRKARLAIS
;
A
#
# COMPACT_ATOMS: atom_id res chain seq x y z
N THR A 1 8.93 10.20 0.86
CA THR A 1 8.37 11.40 0.22
C THR A 1 6.95 11.14 -0.27
N GLU A 2 6.15 12.16 -0.34
CA GLU A 2 4.78 12.12 -0.82
C GLU A 2 4.60 12.97 -2.08
N THR A 3 3.72 12.53 -2.98
CA THR A 3 3.43 13.25 -4.22
C THR A 3 1.96 13.01 -4.61
N LEU A 4 1.49 13.75 -5.62
CA LEU A 4 0.13 13.60 -6.16
C LEU A 4 0.19 13.26 -7.65
N PRO A 5 0.70 12.07 -8.04
CA PRO A 5 0.99 11.75 -9.44
C PRO A 5 -0.23 11.40 -10.29
N PHE A 6 -1.36 10.98 -9.70
CA PHE A 6 -2.54 10.57 -10.46
C PHE A 6 -3.54 11.69 -10.65
N ASP A 7 -3.85 12.40 -9.58
CA ASP A 7 -4.69 13.58 -9.55
C ASP A 7 -4.53 14.31 -8.22
N GLU A 8 -5.26 15.40 -8.03
CA GLU A 8 -5.14 16.21 -6.81
C GLU A 8 -5.72 15.54 -5.56
N ARG A 9 -6.45 14.44 -5.73
CA ARG A 9 -7.11 13.72 -4.64
C ARG A 9 -6.32 12.49 -4.17
N THR A 10 -5.25 12.11 -4.86
CA THR A 10 -4.50 10.91 -4.52
C THR A 10 -3.11 11.26 -4.00
N LEU A 11 -2.87 10.92 -2.73
CA LEU A 11 -1.58 11.11 -2.08
C LEU A 11 -0.77 9.83 -2.17
N VAL A 12 0.48 9.93 -2.64
CA VAL A 12 1.35 8.76 -2.84
C VAL A 12 2.59 8.89 -1.97
N PHE A 13 2.91 7.82 -1.24
CA PHE A 13 4.12 7.73 -0.42
C PHE A 13 5.13 6.84 -1.12
N LYS A 14 6.37 7.31 -1.21
CA LYS A 14 7.45 6.63 -1.94
C LYS A 14 8.68 6.42 -1.07
N VAL A 15 9.43 5.37 -1.41
CA VAL A 15 10.76 5.13 -0.89
C VAL A 15 11.70 4.84 -2.06
N GLY A 16 12.81 5.56 -2.14
CA GLY A 16 13.76 5.40 -3.25
C GLY A 16 13.15 5.63 -4.62
N GLY A 17 12.17 6.55 -4.71
CA GLY A 17 11.47 6.84 -5.96
C GLY A 17 10.38 5.86 -6.33
N LYS A 18 10.15 4.82 -5.52
CA LYS A 18 9.10 3.81 -5.78
C LYS A 18 7.97 3.91 -4.77
N MET A 19 6.74 3.80 -5.27
CA MET A 19 5.52 3.87 -4.48
C MET A 19 5.38 2.65 -3.58
N PHE A 20 5.02 2.87 -2.31
CA PHE A 20 4.65 1.79 -1.40
C PHE A 20 3.28 1.97 -0.76
N CYS A 21 2.72 3.16 -0.79
CA CYS A 21 1.39 3.43 -0.24
C CYS A 21 0.72 4.55 -1.02
N LEU A 22 -0.60 4.46 -1.18
CA LEU A 22 -1.38 5.42 -1.94
C LEU A 22 -2.73 5.61 -1.26
N VAL A 23 -3.12 6.86 -1.03
CA VAL A 23 -4.32 7.23 -0.28
C VAL A 23 -5.18 8.19 -1.09
N ASP A 24 -6.49 7.91 -1.20
CA ASP A 24 -7.45 8.82 -1.80
C ASP A 24 -7.85 9.86 -0.75
N LEU A 25 -7.59 11.13 -1.05
CA LEU A 25 -7.82 12.24 -0.11
C LEU A 25 -9.29 12.65 0.02
N LEU A 26 -10.11 12.39 -1.00
CA LEU A 26 -11.52 12.78 -1.00
C LEU A 26 -12.43 11.71 -0.42
N GLU A 27 -12.13 10.46 -0.69
CA GLU A 27 -12.95 9.33 -0.26
C GLU A 27 -12.08 8.35 0.53
N PHE A 28 -11.53 8.83 1.65
CA PHE A 28 -10.67 7.98 2.45
C PHE A 28 -11.47 6.81 3.02
N GLY A 29 -11.43 5.68 2.32
CA GLY A 29 -11.96 4.41 2.79
C GLY A 29 -10.88 3.36 2.83
N GLY A 30 -9.71 3.64 2.25
CA GLY A 30 -8.64 2.67 2.20
C GLY A 30 -7.33 3.22 1.68
N CYS A 31 -6.34 2.37 1.67
CA CYS A 31 -4.98 2.68 1.26
C CYS A 31 -4.46 1.57 0.34
N GLY A 32 -3.94 1.94 -0.84
CA GLY A 32 -3.29 1.01 -1.74
C GLY A 32 -1.92 0.64 -1.20
N MET A 33 -1.64 -0.66 -1.06
CA MET A 33 -0.40 -1.18 -0.51
C MET A 33 0.11 -2.36 -1.32
N LYS A 34 1.44 -2.43 -1.49
CA LYS A 34 2.06 -3.60 -2.09
C LYS A 34 2.03 -4.77 -1.11
N CYS A 35 1.79 -5.97 -1.63
CA CYS A 35 1.72 -7.18 -0.81
C CYS A 35 2.37 -8.35 -1.53
N ALA A 36 2.99 -9.26 -0.77
CA ALA A 36 3.52 -10.49 -1.33
C ALA A 36 2.40 -11.29 -2.00
N PRO A 37 2.58 -11.77 -3.23
CA PRO A 37 1.52 -12.42 -3.99
C PRO A 37 0.87 -13.62 -3.29
N ASP A 38 1.63 -14.36 -2.49
CA ASP A 38 1.11 -15.52 -1.75
C ASP A 38 0.21 -15.14 -0.58
N ARG A 39 0.34 -13.91 -0.06
CA ARG A 39 -0.51 -13.40 1.02
C ARG A 39 -1.79 -12.74 0.55
N ILE A 40 -1.84 -12.33 -0.71
CA ILE A 40 -2.98 -11.57 -1.25
C ILE A 40 -4.30 -12.34 -1.17
N PRO A 41 -4.41 -13.60 -1.65
CA PRO A 41 -5.67 -14.34 -1.54
C PRO A 41 -6.10 -14.57 -0.10
N GLU A 42 -5.14 -14.85 0.79
CA GLU A 42 -5.39 -15.09 2.20
C GLU A 42 -5.96 -13.84 2.88
N LEU A 43 -5.37 -12.69 2.63
CA LEU A 43 -5.84 -11.43 3.22
C LEU A 43 -7.22 -11.05 2.70
N ARG A 44 -7.49 -11.24 1.40
CA ARG A 44 -8.80 -10.96 0.82
C ARG A 44 -9.87 -11.90 1.36
N ALA A 45 -9.51 -13.15 1.66
CA ALA A 45 -10.43 -14.11 2.26
C ALA A 45 -10.70 -13.81 3.74
N THR A 46 -9.72 -13.25 4.44
CA THR A 46 -9.82 -12.95 5.88
C THR A 46 -10.61 -11.67 6.15
N TYR A 47 -10.40 -10.64 5.34
CA TYR A 47 -10.99 -9.31 5.56
C TYR A 47 -11.77 -8.85 4.34
N GLU A 48 -13.00 -8.43 4.53
CA GLU A 48 -13.78 -7.79 3.47
C GLU A 48 -13.17 -6.45 3.05
N GLY A 49 -12.47 -5.79 3.96
CA GLY A 49 -11.80 -4.52 3.71
C GLY A 49 -10.49 -4.63 2.94
N VAL A 50 -10.08 -5.83 2.52
CA VAL A 50 -8.92 -6.03 1.65
C VAL A 50 -9.43 -6.41 0.27
N THR A 51 -9.26 -5.50 -0.70
CA THR A 51 -9.84 -5.65 -2.05
C THR A 51 -8.81 -5.29 -3.13
N THR A 52 -9.24 -5.40 -4.38
CA THR A 52 -8.44 -4.86 -5.49
C THR A 52 -8.61 -3.35 -5.58
N GLY A 53 -7.53 -2.62 -5.79
CA GLY A 53 -7.59 -1.17 -5.97
C GLY A 53 -7.57 -0.77 -7.44
N PRO A 54 -8.17 0.39 -7.78
CA PRO A 54 -8.06 0.93 -9.13
C PRO A 54 -6.61 1.31 -9.43
N TYR A 55 -6.19 1.16 -10.68
CA TYR A 55 -4.85 1.49 -11.15
C TYR A 55 -3.73 0.63 -10.56
N LEU A 56 -4.07 -0.39 -9.78
CA LEU A 56 -3.08 -1.25 -9.13
C LEU A 56 -3.14 -2.67 -9.68
N ASN A 57 -1.97 -3.29 -9.86
CA ASN A 57 -1.89 -4.68 -10.30
C ASN A 57 -2.39 -5.59 -9.17
N PRO A 58 -3.50 -6.33 -9.36
CA PRO A 58 -4.08 -7.15 -8.29
C PRO A 58 -3.21 -8.33 -7.84
N LYS A 59 -2.17 -8.67 -8.59
CA LYS A 59 -1.23 -9.73 -8.20
C LYS A 59 -0.20 -9.26 -7.18
N HIS A 60 -0.02 -7.95 -7.04
CA HIS A 60 1.01 -7.36 -6.19
C HIS A 60 0.50 -6.31 -5.24
N TRP A 61 -0.75 -5.87 -5.38
CA TRP A 61 -1.30 -4.76 -4.64
C TRP A 61 -2.69 -5.07 -4.08
N ASN A 62 -2.96 -4.55 -2.88
CA ASN A 62 -4.27 -4.56 -2.26
C ASN A 62 -4.71 -3.14 -1.92
N SER A 63 -6.01 -2.92 -1.92
CA SER A 63 -6.62 -1.76 -1.28
C SER A 63 -7.09 -2.20 0.09
N VAL A 64 -6.59 -1.58 1.16
CA VAL A 64 -6.85 -1.98 2.55
C VAL A 64 -7.69 -0.92 3.24
N HIS A 65 -8.85 -1.32 3.76
CA HIS A 65 -9.81 -0.43 4.42
C HIS A 65 -9.82 -0.70 5.92
N PRO A 66 -9.21 0.20 6.74
CA PRO A 66 -9.17 0.02 8.19
C PRO A 66 -10.50 0.40 8.84
N GLU A 67 -10.70 0.01 10.10
CA GLU A 67 -11.82 0.44 10.90
C GLU A 67 -11.86 1.97 11.04
N PRO A 68 -13.03 2.62 11.04
CA PRO A 68 -14.38 2.07 10.88
C PRO A 68 -14.85 1.94 9.43
N PHE A 69 -14.03 2.28 8.45
CA PHE A 69 -14.40 2.27 7.03
C PHE A 69 -14.43 0.86 6.44
N GLY A 70 -13.68 -0.06 7.03
CA GLY A 70 -13.65 -1.46 6.69
C GLY A 70 -13.48 -2.28 7.97
N ASP A 71 -13.08 -3.55 7.82
CA ASP A 71 -12.96 -4.48 8.95
C ASP A 71 -11.53 -4.80 9.36
N VAL A 72 -10.54 -4.12 8.76
CA VAL A 72 -9.13 -4.36 9.10
C VAL A 72 -8.76 -3.63 10.39
N PRO A 73 -8.34 -4.35 11.44
CA PRO A 73 -7.90 -3.70 12.68
C PRO A 73 -6.70 -2.77 12.42
N TRP A 74 -6.62 -1.67 13.14
CA TRP A 74 -5.54 -0.71 12.96
C TRP A 74 -4.14 -1.33 13.14
N ALA A 75 -4.00 -2.27 14.07
CA ALA A 75 -2.72 -2.96 14.26
C ALA A 75 -2.30 -3.72 13.01
N GLU A 76 -3.25 -4.42 12.37
CA GLU A 76 -2.97 -5.14 11.13
C GLU A 76 -2.74 -4.16 9.96
N PHE A 77 -3.50 -3.07 9.91
CA PHE A 77 -3.30 -2.03 8.91
C PHE A 77 -1.86 -1.51 8.94
N LEU A 78 -1.35 -1.19 10.13
CA LEU A 78 0.03 -0.71 10.29
C LEU A 78 1.06 -1.78 9.92
N ASN A 79 0.79 -3.05 10.27
CA ASN A 79 1.65 -4.16 9.85
C ASN A 79 1.71 -4.30 8.33
N LEU A 80 0.58 -4.09 7.65
CA LEU A 80 0.53 -4.16 6.19
C LEU A 80 1.25 -2.98 5.53
N VAL A 81 1.22 -1.81 6.14
CA VAL A 81 2.01 -0.65 5.68
C VAL A 81 3.50 -0.98 5.78
N ASP A 82 3.95 -1.52 6.91
CA ASP A 82 5.34 -1.91 7.10
C ASP A 82 5.76 -2.99 6.11
N HIS A 83 4.90 -3.97 5.88
CA HIS A 83 5.15 -5.02 4.91
C HIS A 83 5.31 -4.46 3.50
N SER A 84 4.44 -3.53 3.12
CA SER A 84 4.53 -2.87 1.81
C SER A 84 5.84 -2.10 1.65
N TYR A 85 6.22 -1.36 2.68
CA TYR A 85 7.49 -0.62 2.69
C TYR A 85 8.68 -1.58 2.51
N ASP A 86 8.69 -2.67 3.28
CA ASP A 86 9.77 -3.65 3.21
C ASP A 86 9.90 -4.29 1.83
N LEU A 87 8.77 -4.63 1.19
CA LEU A 87 8.78 -5.21 -0.15
C LEU A 87 9.38 -4.24 -1.17
N VAL A 88 9.00 -2.98 -1.10
CA VAL A 88 9.53 -1.96 -2.01
C VAL A 88 11.01 -1.71 -1.72
N TRP A 89 11.38 -1.62 -0.43
CA TRP A 89 12.77 -1.46 -0.03
C TRP A 89 13.67 -2.58 -0.57
N GLN A 90 13.23 -3.84 -0.41
CA GLN A 90 13.97 -5.01 -0.91
C GLN A 90 14.12 -5.00 -2.42
N GLY A 91 13.17 -4.42 -3.14
CA GLY A 91 13.24 -4.29 -4.59
C GLY A 91 14.08 -3.13 -5.10
N LEU A 92 14.58 -2.27 -4.21
CA LEU A 92 15.42 -1.14 -4.60
C LEU A 92 16.83 -1.60 -4.97
N THR A 93 17.45 -0.87 -5.91
CA THR A 93 18.87 -1.08 -6.21
C THR A 93 19.73 -0.67 -5.02
N ARG A 94 20.95 -1.21 -4.97
CA ARG A 94 21.93 -0.82 -3.93
C ARG A 94 22.16 0.70 -3.93
N LYS A 95 22.26 1.29 -5.11
CA LYS A 95 22.44 2.73 -5.25
C LYS A 95 21.28 3.52 -4.64
N ALA A 96 20.04 3.09 -4.91
CA ALA A 96 18.85 3.74 -4.37
C ALA A 96 18.78 3.63 -2.84
N ARG A 97 19.13 2.48 -2.27
CA ARG A 97 19.17 2.29 -0.82
C ARG A 97 20.22 3.20 -0.16
N LEU A 98 21.39 3.30 -0.76
CA LEU A 98 22.46 4.16 -0.24
C LEU A 98 22.09 5.63 -0.26
N ALA A 99 21.30 6.07 -1.23
CA ALA A 99 20.84 7.44 -1.33
C ALA A 99 19.84 7.82 -0.23
N ILE A 100 19.17 6.83 0.38
CA ILE A 100 18.18 7.06 1.44
C ILE A 100 18.85 7.03 2.83
N SER A 101 19.88 6.23 2.98
CA SER A 101 20.56 6.00 4.27
C SER A 101 21.28 7.22 4.82
#